data_64c72689ce7c8d296ca45e75e0eca878
#
_entry.id   64c72689ce7c8d296ca45e75e0eca878
#
_cell.length_a   1.000
_cell.length_b   1.000
_cell.length_c   1.000
_cell.angle_alpha   90.00
_cell.angle_beta   90.00
_cell.angle_gamma   90.00
#
_symmetry.space_group_name_H-M   'P 1'
#
loop_
_entity.id
_entity.type
_entity.pdbx_description
1 polymer ?
#
loop_
_entity_poly.entity_id
_entity_poly.type
_entity_poly.pdbx_seq_one_letter_code
_entity_poly.pdbx_strand_id
1 'polypeptide(L)'
;RWGNPANKLAGPVLFLTDGSRLVADEAFTQLPIKEDEVHFDSKSIGENTRLPLQWIEAIVLTSETNGQRRDLWLEHLRQQPRERDVVLMENEDLLEGTVVALGERELLLLRNSGETLRIARQNVKAIAFQPALLERPEPLQQFLILQLSDGSSLRAASWKGNAKNIQVRTAGGANALTFNIASKGSATRKQIVGLLPIGFESVFLSDLKEAAYQHHPFLSLHWPYRRDRSVLGERLQTQSKLYEKGIGMHTDAELTFRLEQPFKRLDGAVGIDDSAEDQGSVIFEVDVQRGDANWNTAFRSRMLRGGEPAEPFSVDLEGVKGIRLKAGHAVDGDTLDRANWLDVRLLR
;
A
#
# COMPACT_ATOMS: atom_id res chain seq x y z
N ARG A 1 5.03 6.76 -13.45
CA ARG A 1 4.32 7.37 -12.32
C ARG A 1 4.27 8.88 -12.48
N TRP A 2 3.13 9.50 -12.12
CA TRP A 2 2.96 10.95 -12.04
C TRP A 2 2.47 11.34 -10.64
N GLY A 3 2.99 12.45 -10.08
CA GLY A 3 2.53 13.06 -8.84
C GLY A 3 3.19 12.54 -7.57
N ASN A 4 2.83 13.18 -6.46
CA ASN A 4 3.23 12.84 -5.10
C ASN A 4 1.97 12.55 -4.28
N PRO A 5 1.76 11.32 -3.78
CA PRO A 5 0.62 11.01 -2.94
C PRO A 5 0.69 11.76 -1.60
N ALA A 6 -0.47 12.02 -1.03
CA ALA A 6 -0.56 12.61 0.30
C ALA A 6 -0.07 11.61 1.36
N ASN A 7 0.72 12.09 2.30
CA ASN A 7 1.29 11.25 3.37
C ASN A 7 0.35 11.09 4.57
N LYS A 8 -0.58 12.00 4.76
CA LYS A 8 -1.48 11.99 5.91
C LYS A 8 -2.86 11.57 5.44
N LEU A 9 -3.37 10.54 6.09
CA LEU A 9 -4.77 10.17 6.00
C LEU A 9 -5.53 11.00 7.02
N ALA A 10 -6.44 11.84 6.54
CA ALA A 10 -7.08 12.87 7.35
C ALA A 10 -8.43 12.40 7.93
N GLY A 11 -8.57 11.14 8.34
CA GLY A 11 -9.83 10.64 8.91
C GLY A 11 -9.93 9.13 8.94
N PRO A 12 -11.12 8.58 9.25
CA PRO A 12 -11.40 7.16 9.13
C PRO A 12 -11.11 6.63 7.74
N VAL A 13 -10.63 5.38 7.64
CA VAL A 13 -10.24 4.77 6.37
C VAL A 13 -11.02 3.48 6.15
N LEU A 14 -11.65 3.38 4.99
CA LEU A 14 -12.29 2.16 4.50
C LEU A 14 -11.32 1.45 3.55
N PHE A 15 -11.09 0.17 3.80
CA PHE A 15 -10.30 -0.71 2.94
C PHE A 15 -11.23 -1.60 2.16
N LEU A 16 -11.14 -1.54 0.83
CA LEU A 16 -12.02 -2.28 -0.04
C LEU A 16 -11.40 -3.60 -0.49
N THR A 17 -12.25 -4.55 -0.85
CA THR A 17 -11.86 -5.90 -1.30
C THR A 17 -11.06 -5.90 -2.61
N ASP A 18 -11.16 -4.84 -3.42
CA ASP A 18 -10.36 -4.64 -4.64
C ASP A 18 -8.97 -4.04 -4.34
N GLY A 19 -8.70 -3.71 -3.07
CA GLY A 19 -7.47 -3.07 -2.60
C GLY A 19 -7.49 -1.54 -2.70
N SER A 20 -8.63 -0.92 -3.04
CA SER A 20 -8.82 0.53 -2.91
C SER A 20 -8.88 0.93 -1.44
N ARG A 21 -8.54 2.18 -1.15
CA ARG A 21 -8.64 2.81 0.17
C ARG A 21 -9.35 4.14 0.04
N LEU A 22 -10.33 4.37 0.88
CA LEU A 22 -11.13 5.59 0.89
C LEU A 22 -11.00 6.27 2.24
N VAL A 23 -10.74 7.55 2.24
CA VAL A 23 -10.69 8.38 3.45
C VAL A 23 -12.03 9.07 3.63
N ALA A 24 -12.67 8.84 4.77
CA ALA A 24 -13.85 9.58 5.18
C ALA A 24 -13.46 10.93 5.80
N ASP A 25 -14.38 11.90 5.79
CA ASP A 25 -14.14 13.22 6.35
C ASP A 25 -13.98 13.14 7.89
N GLU A 26 -13.01 13.89 8.45
CA GLU A 26 -12.81 13.95 9.91
C GLU A 26 -14.03 14.49 10.67
N ALA A 27 -14.78 15.40 10.06
CA ALA A 27 -16.03 15.90 10.60
C ALA A 27 -17.14 14.83 10.63
N PHE A 28 -16.96 13.74 9.90
CA PHE A 28 -17.90 12.65 9.81
C PHE A 28 -17.70 11.68 10.98
N THR A 29 -18.40 11.93 12.06
CA THR A 29 -18.38 11.09 13.26
C THR A 29 -19.23 9.83 13.13
N GLN A 30 -19.87 9.62 11.97
CA GLN A 30 -20.83 8.53 11.73
C GLN A 30 -20.42 7.73 10.50
N LEU A 31 -20.24 6.44 10.70
CA LEU A 31 -20.25 5.44 9.64
C LEU A 31 -21.43 4.50 9.94
N PRO A 32 -22.69 4.92 9.69
CA PRO A 32 -23.80 4.06 9.95
C PRO A 32 -23.76 2.88 8.97
N ILE A 33 -23.72 1.67 9.50
CA ILE A 33 -24.02 0.46 8.73
C ILE A 33 -25.54 0.36 8.75
N LYS A 34 -26.16 0.67 7.62
CA LYS A 34 -27.60 0.58 7.43
C LYS A 34 -27.85 -0.29 6.21
N GLU A 35 -28.73 -1.26 6.34
CA GLU A 35 -29.22 -2.08 5.22
C GLU A 35 -28.08 -2.68 4.38
N ASP A 36 -27.03 -3.20 5.04
CA ASP A 36 -25.82 -3.74 4.42
C ASP A 36 -25.00 -2.73 3.58
N GLU A 37 -25.20 -1.45 3.83
CA GLU A 37 -24.43 -0.36 3.23
C GLU A 37 -23.72 0.48 4.31
N VAL A 38 -22.54 0.97 3.97
CA VAL A 38 -21.82 1.98 4.73
C VAL A 38 -21.97 3.33 4.04
N HIS A 39 -22.43 4.32 4.79
CA HIS A 39 -22.63 5.68 4.31
C HIS A 39 -21.55 6.59 4.91
N PHE A 40 -20.90 7.39 4.07
CA PHE A 40 -19.86 8.32 4.53
C PHE A 40 -19.71 9.52 3.60
N ASP A 41 -19.16 10.59 4.13
CA ASP A 41 -18.73 11.75 3.37
C ASP A 41 -17.22 11.69 3.12
N SER A 42 -16.78 12.17 1.96
CA SER A 42 -15.37 12.26 1.61
C SER A 42 -15.11 13.54 0.84
N LYS A 43 -14.08 14.28 1.25
CA LYS A 43 -13.65 15.52 0.57
C LYS A 43 -13.29 15.34 -0.89
N SER A 44 -12.82 14.16 -1.24
CA SER A 44 -12.33 13.86 -2.59
C SER A 44 -13.35 13.15 -3.47
N ILE A 45 -14.28 12.38 -2.88
CA ILE A 45 -15.24 11.57 -3.62
C ILE A 45 -16.63 12.22 -3.63
N GLY A 46 -17.04 12.81 -2.51
CA GLY A 46 -18.33 13.49 -2.40
C GLY A 46 -19.05 13.20 -1.11
N GLU A 47 -20.17 13.90 -0.92
CA GLU A 47 -21.06 13.74 0.23
C GLU A 47 -22.02 12.57 0.00
N ASN A 48 -22.45 11.93 1.10
CA ASN A 48 -23.43 10.85 1.11
C ASN A 48 -23.06 9.68 0.19
N THR A 49 -21.79 9.32 0.18
CA THR A 49 -21.27 8.16 -0.56
C THR A 49 -21.75 6.88 0.11
N ARG A 50 -22.27 5.93 -0.68
CA ARG A 50 -22.77 4.64 -0.21
C ARG A 50 -21.94 3.52 -0.78
N LEU A 51 -21.57 2.57 0.06
CA LEU A 51 -20.83 1.37 -0.34
C LEU A 51 -21.49 0.13 0.25
N PRO A 52 -21.76 -0.91 -0.55
CA PRO A 52 -22.18 -2.20 -0.04
C PRO A 52 -21.16 -2.75 0.96
N LEU A 53 -21.62 -3.24 2.11
CA LEU A 53 -20.76 -3.75 3.17
C LEU A 53 -19.86 -4.90 2.68
N GLN A 54 -20.36 -5.73 1.78
CA GLN A 54 -19.62 -6.85 1.17
C GLN A 54 -18.37 -6.43 0.39
N TRP A 55 -18.22 -5.13 0.06
CA TRP A 55 -17.04 -4.59 -0.60
C TRP A 55 -16.03 -3.99 0.36
N ILE A 56 -16.34 -3.96 1.66
CA ILE A 56 -15.50 -3.34 2.68
C ILE A 56 -14.83 -4.44 3.50
N GLU A 57 -13.52 -4.56 3.39
CA GLU A 57 -12.74 -5.54 4.12
C GLU A 57 -12.51 -5.11 5.57
N ALA A 58 -12.26 -3.81 5.77
CA ALA A 58 -12.04 -3.24 7.09
C ALA A 58 -12.33 -1.73 7.13
N ILE A 59 -12.64 -1.24 8.34
CA ILE A 59 -12.79 0.18 8.65
C ILE A 59 -11.85 0.51 9.80
N VAL A 60 -10.99 1.51 9.63
CA VAL A 60 -10.16 2.06 10.70
C VAL A 60 -10.75 3.41 11.11
N LEU A 61 -11.15 3.52 12.38
CA LEU A 61 -11.91 4.66 12.91
C LEU A 61 -11.03 5.75 13.51
N THR A 62 -9.84 5.40 13.96
CA THR A 62 -8.93 6.35 14.59
C THR A 62 -8.11 7.10 13.56
N SER A 63 -7.84 8.37 13.84
CA SER A 63 -6.87 9.19 13.12
C SER A 63 -5.43 8.80 13.50
N GLU A 64 -5.09 7.49 13.49
CA GLU A 64 -3.71 7.06 13.68
C GLU A 64 -2.83 7.78 12.68
N THR A 65 -2.02 8.70 13.15
CA THR A 65 -1.14 9.52 12.32
C THR A 65 -0.02 8.69 11.69
N ASN A 66 0.27 7.50 12.26
CA ASN A 66 1.20 6.55 11.69
C ASN A 66 0.46 5.55 10.79
N GLY A 67 0.38 5.88 9.49
CA GLY A 67 -0.25 5.02 8.49
C GLY A 67 0.42 3.65 8.35
N GLN A 68 1.69 3.52 8.72
CA GLN A 68 2.44 2.27 8.65
C GLN A 68 1.90 1.26 9.67
N ARG A 69 1.74 1.62 10.94
CA ARG A 69 1.19 0.73 11.97
C ARG A 69 -0.21 0.23 11.65
N ARG A 70 -1.02 1.10 11.06
CA ARG A 70 -2.38 0.76 10.63
C ARG A 70 -2.40 -0.29 9.52
N ASP A 71 -1.54 -0.12 8.52
CA ASP A 71 -1.45 -1.04 7.39
C ASP A 71 -0.90 -2.41 7.84
N LEU A 72 0.02 -2.46 8.81
CA LEU A 72 0.53 -3.70 9.42
C LEU A 72 -0.56 -4.51 10.11
N TRP A 73 -1.40 -3.84 10.89
CA TRP A 73 -2.49 -4.51 11.57
C TRP A 73 -3.46 -5.17 10.59
N LEU A 74 -3.81 -4.47 9.50
CA LEU A 74 -4.64 -5.03 8.45
C LEU A 74 -4.00 -6.22 7.75
N GLU A 75 -2.72 -6.13 7.45
CA GLU A 75 -1.99 -7.25 6.83
C GLU A 75 -1.96 -8.46 7.74
N HIS A 76 -1.73 -8.24 9.04
CA HIS A 76 -1.78 -9.31 10.04
C HIS A 76 -3.16 -9.98 10.09
N LEU A 77 -4.24 -9.19 10.11
CA LEU A 77 -5.60 -9.72 10.07
C LEU A 77 -5.94 -10.46 8.79
N ARG A 78 -5.43 -10.01 7.63
CA ARG A 78 -5.63 -10.68 6.35
C ARG A 78 -5.02 -12.08 6.31
N GLN A 79 -3.90 -12.26 6.99
CA GLN A 79 -3.18 -13.54 7.04
C GLN A 79 -3.80 -14.54 8.01
N GLN A 80 -4.62 -14.09 8.97
CA GLN A 80 -5.27 -14.97 9.93
C GLN A 80 -6.64 -15.45 9.40
N PRO A 81 -6.92 -16.77 9.45
CA PRO A 81 -8.27 -17.29 9.21
C PRO A 81 -9.20 -16.70 10.28
N ARG A 82 -10.30 -16.09 9.87
CA ARG A 82 -11.33 -15.61 10.78
C ARG A 82 -12.72 -15.99 10.28
N GLU A 83 -13.52 -16.50 11.16
CA GLU A 83 -14.90 -16.93 10.86
C GLU A 83 -15.94 -15.86 11.20
N ARG A 84 -15.51 -14.75 11.83
CA ARG A 84 -16.36 -13.65 12.29
C ARG A 84 -15.71 -12.30 12.07
N ASP A 85 -16.49 -11.25 12.30
CA ASP A 85 -15.95 -9.91 12.36
C ASP A 85 -15.06 -9.78 13.61
N VAL A 86 -14.00 -8.99 13.47
CA VAL A 86 -13.06 -8.69 14.55
C VAL A 86 -13.05 -7.19 14.80
N VAL A 87 -13.25 -6.80 16.05
CA VAL A 87 -13.17 -5.42 16.52
C VAL A 87 -11.89 -5.24 17.31
N LEU A 88 -11.00 -4.37 16.85
CA LEU A 88 -9.82 -3.95 17.58
C LEU A 88 -10.19 -2.75 18.46
N MET A 89 -9.89 -2.87 19.73
CA MET A 89 -10.13 -1.83 20.73
C MET A 89 -8.92 -0.89 20.88
N GLU A 90 -9.11 0.29 21.42
CA GLU A 90 -8.01 1.26 21.68
C GLU A 90 -6.95 0.71 22.68
N ASN A 91 -7.33 -0.20 23.56
CA ASN A 91 -6.43 -0.90 24.46
C ASN A 91 -5.76 -2.12 23.86
N GLU A 92 -5.83 -2.30 22.53
CA GLU A 92 -5.30 -3.40 21.74
C GLU A 92 -6.01 -4.77 21.96
N ASP A 93 -7.11 -4.82 22.72
CA ASP A 93 -7.92 -6.05 22.82
C ASP A 93 -8.66 -6.33 21.51
N LEU A 94 -8.82 -7.63 21.19
CA LEU A 94 -9.60 -8.12 20.07
C LEU A 94 -10.92 -8.72 20.56
N LEU A 95 -12.02 -8.27 20.00
CA LEU A 95 -13.34 -8.83 20.23
C LEU A 95 -13.89 -9.46 18.95
N GLU A 96 -14.37 -10.69 19.08
CA GLU A 96 -14.98 -11.42 17.96
C GLU A 96 -16.49 -11.47 18.10
N GLY A 97 -17.19 -11.33 16.97
CA GLY A 97 -18.66 -11.36 16.90
C GLY A 97 -19.17 -10.99 15.53
N THR A 98 -20.44 -10.64 15.42
CA THR A 98 -21.04 -10.07 14.23
C THR A 98 -21.34 -8.59 14.50
N VAL A 99 -20.79 -7.70 13.71
CA VAL A 99 -21.08 -6.26 13.80
C VAL A 99 -22.47 -6.02 13.24
N VAL A 100 -23.41 -5.68 14.13
CA VAL A 100 -24.82 -5.45 13.78
C VAL A 100 -25.05 -4.00 13.38
N ALA A 101 -24.38 -3.07 14.06
CA ALA A 101 -24.50 -1.65 13.75
C ALA A 101 -23.25 -0.89 14.23
N LEU A 102 -22.90 0.17 13.50
CA LEU A 102 -21.94 1.17 13.90
C LEU A 102 -22.60 2.55 13.83
N GLY A 103 -22.90 3.10 14.98
CA GLY A 103 -23.54 4.41 15.13
C GLY A 103 -22.56 5.52 15.50
N GLU A 104 -23.11 6.70 15.79
CA GLU A 104 -22.33 7.87 16.23
C GLU A 104 -21.61 7.64 17.56
N ARG A 105 -22.28 6.95 18.48
CA ARG A 105 -21.81 6.82 19.87
C ARG A 105 -21.37 5.43 20.25
N GLU A 106 -21.90 4.41 19.57
CA GLU A 106 -21.66 3.03 19.92
C GLU A 106 -21.60 2.09 18.72
N LEU A 107 -20.91 1.00 18.89
CA LEU A 107 -20.91 -0.18 18.04
C LEU A 107 -21.71 -1.29 18.75
N LEU A 108 -22.55 -1.97 17.99
CA LEU A 108 -23.29 -3.15 18.47
C LEU A 108 -22.63 -4.41 17.92
N LEU A 109 -22.13 -5.27 18.80
CA LEU A 109 -21.47 -6.52 18.47
C LEU A 109 -22.23 -7.70 19.06
N LEU A 110 -22.79 -8.56 18.21
CA LEU A 110 -23.46 -9.78 18.60
C LEU A 110 -22.43 -10.90 18.81
N ARG A 111 -22.34 -11.39 20.04
CA ARG A 111 -21.45 -12.49 20.45
C ARG A 111 -22.06 -13.86 20.16
N ASN A 112 -21.23 -14.91 20.22
CA ASN A 112 -21.64 -16.32 20.08
C ASN A 112 -22.66 -16.76 21.15
N SER A 113 -22.62 -16.12 22.31
CA SER A 113 -23.59 -16.37 23.38
C SER A 113 -25.00 -15.90 23.07
N GLY A 114 -25.21 -15.16 21.95
CA GLY A 114 -26.45 -14.45 21.65
C GLY A 114 -26.57 -13.10 22.35
N GLU A 115 -25.60 -12.70 23.16
CA GLU A 115 -25.54 -11.41 23.83
C GLU A 115 -25.07 -10.33 22.86
N THR A 116 -25.72 -9.16 22.87
CA THR A 116 -25.25 -7.99 22.13
C THR A 116 -24.50 -7.05 23.05
N LEU A 117 -23.21 -6.91 22.77
CA LEU A 117 -22.35 -5.93 23.45
C LEU A 117 -22.56 -4.54 22.83
N ARG A 118 -22.68 -3.55 23.70
CA ARG A 118 -22.66 -2.12 23.35
C ARG A 118 -21.28 -1.57 23.66
N ILE A 119 -20.53 -1.19 22.65
CA ILE A 119 -19.16 -0.72 22.77
C ILE A 119 -19.13 0.76 22.42
N ALA A 120 -18.67 1.60 23.33
CA ALA A 120 -18.51 3.03 23.04
C ALA A 120 -17.58 3.21 21.83
N ARG A 121 -18.03 3.95 20.82
CA ARG A 121 -17.29 4.13 19.55
C ARG A 121 -15.86 4.64 19.74
N GLN A 122 -15.66 5.53 20.71
CA GLN A 122 -14.34 6.08 21.05
C GLN A 122 -13.33 5.02 21.50
N ASN A 123 -13.80 3.84 21.92
CA ASN A 123 -12.96 2.72 22.34
C ASN A 123 -12.68 1.74 21.19
N VAL A 124 -13.24 1.98 20.00
CA VAL A 124 -13.05 1.14 18.81
C VAL A 124 -12.00 1.76 17.90
N LYS A 125 -10.91 1.06 17.70
CA LYS A 125 -9.81 1.45 16.82
C LYS A 125 -10.07 1.05 15.38
N ALA A 126 -10.50 -0.20 15.17
CA ALA A 126 -10.79 -0.71 13.84
C ALA A 126 -11.76 -1.89 13.85
N ILE A 127 -12.35 -2.16 12.70
CA ILE A 127 -13.26 -3.29 12.44
C ILE A 127 -12.75 -4.02 11.21
N ALA A 128 -12.61 -5.35 11.26
CA ALA A 128 -12.36 -6.19 10.09
C ALA A 128 -13.52 -7.16 9.91
N PHE A 129 -14.12 -7.16 8.73
CA PHE A 129 -15.29 -7.97 8.43
C PHE A 129 -14.93 -9.41 8.06
N GLN A 130 -15.82 -10.35 8.31
CA GLN A 130 -15.69 -11.77 8.04
C GLN A 130 -15.44 -12.02 6.54
N PRO A 131 -14.35 -12.72 6.15
CA PRO A 131 -13.99 -12.91 4.74
C PRO A 131 -15.04 -13.64 3.90
N ALA A 132 -15.83 -14.52 4.53
CA ALA A 132 -16.86 -15.31 3.85
C ALA A 132 -18.05 -14.47 3.34
N LEU A 133 -18.25 -13.26 3.90
CA LEU A 133 -19.31 -12.34 3.50
C LEU A 133 -18.82 -11.30 2.48
N LEU A 134 -17.54 -11.30 2.15
CA LEU A 134 -16.95 -10.32 1.26
C LEU A 134 -17.00 -10.76 -0.19
N GLU A 135 -17.46 -9.86 -1.04
CA GLU A 135 -17.36 -10.00 -2.49
C GLU A 135 -16.00 -9.49 -2.96
N ARG A 136 -15.21 -10.36 -3.55
CA ARG A 136 -13.90 -10.01 -4.10
C ARG A 136 -13.97 -9.97 -5.61
N PRO A 137 -13.68 -8.81 -6.25
CA PRO A 137 -13.64 -8.75 -7.70
C PRO A 137 -12.48 -9.59 -8.25
N GLU A 138 -12.63 -10.06 -9.49
CA GLU A 138 -11.50 -10.69 -10.18
C GLU A 138 -10.33 -9.70 -10.32
N PRO A 139 -9.10 -10.18 -10.11
CA PRO A 139 -7.92 -9.34 -10.26
C PRO A 139 -7.80 -8.78 -11.68
N LEU A 140 -7.67 -7.46 -11.78
CA LEU A 140 -7.39 -6.82 -13.06
C LEU A 140 -5.94 -7.03 -13.46
N GLN A 141 -5.70 -7.41 -14.71
CA GLN A 141 -4.34 -7.46 -15.27
C GLN A 141 -3.79 -6.05 -15.55
N GLN A 142 -4.68 -5.12 -15.93
CA GLN A 142 -4.32 -3.73 -16.22
C GLN A 142 -5.29 -2.78 -15.51
N PHE A 143 -4.76 -1.87 -14.74
CA PHE A 143 -5.54 -0.86 -14.03
C PHE A 143 -4.69 0.37 -13.71
N LEU A 144 -5.34 1.42 -13.29
CA LEU A 144 -4.70 2.65 -12.85
C LEU A 144 -4.95 2.84 -11.35
N ILE A 145 -3.89 3.07 -10.57
CA ILE A 145 -4.04 3.56 -9.20
C ILE A 145 -4.11 5.08 -9.24
N LEU A 146 -5.27 5.63 -8.85
CA LEU A 146 -5.45 7.06 -8.63
C LEU A 146 -5.23 7.38 -7.15
N GLN A 147 -4.36 8.32 -6.88
CA GLN A 147 -4.08 8.81 -5.52
C GLN A 147 -4.69 10.19 -5.36
N LEU A 148 -5.49 10.38 -4.31
CA LEU A 148 -6.22 11.61 -4.04
C LEU A 148 -5.55 12.42 -2.93
N SER A 149 -5.87 13.71 -2.86
CA SER A 149 -5.24 14.66 -1.95
C SER A 149 -5.56 14.42 -0.46
N ASP A 150 -6.65 13.70 -0.16
CA ASP A 150 -7.02 13.28 1.19
C ASP A 150 -6.31 11.99 1.65
N GLY A 151 -5.53 11.37 0.75
CA GLY A 151 -4.88 10.08 0.98
C GLY A 151 -5.65 8.87 0.48
N SER A 152 -6.85 9.06 -0.08
CA SER A 152 -7.57 7.98 -0.77
C SER A 152 -6.78 7.45 -1.97
N SER A 153 -6.90 6.15 -2.25
CA SER A 153 -6.26 5.46 -3.36
C SER A 153 -7.27 4.52 -4.02
N LEU A 154 -7.58 4.76 -5.29
CA LEU A 154 -8.58 4.00 -6.05
C LEU A 154 -7.92 3.15 -7.12
N ARG A 155 -8.27 1.87 -7.19
CA ARG A 155 -7.91 0.98 -8.31
C ARG A 155 -8.94 1.07 -9.41
N ALA A 156 -8.63 1.84 -10.47
CA ALA A 156 -9.53 2.14 -11.57
C ALA A 156 -9.35 1.15 -12.73
N ALA A 157 -10.40 0.40 -13.07
CA ALA A 157 -10.48 -0.38 -14.31
C ALA A 157 -10.66 0.53 -15.52
N SER A 158 -11.45 1.60 -15.34
CA SER A 158 -11.67 2.62 -16.36
C SER A 158 -12.00 3.96 -15.73
N TRP A 159 -11.78 5.02 -16.49
CA TRP A 159 -12.14 6.38 -16.08
C TRP A 159 -12.59 7.18 -17.30
N LYS A 160 -13.45 8.15 -17.08
CA LYS A 160 -13.88 9.12 -18.08
C LYS A 160 -14.20 10.45 -17.40
N GLY A 161 -14.04 11.54 -18.13
CA GLY A 161 -14.35 12.87 -17.59
C GLY A 161 -13.48 13.96 -18.18
N ASN A 162 -13.43 15.08 -17.49
CA ASN A 162 -12.67 16.27 -17.87
C ASN A 162 -11.94 16.85 -16.63
N ALA A 163 -11.32 18.02 -16.79
CA ALA A 163 -10.56 18.67 -15.71
C ALA A 163 -11.37 19.01 -14.45
N LYS A 164 -12.72 19.04 -14.54
CA LYS A 164 -13.60 19.41 -13.41
C LYS A 164 -14.29 18.21 -12.75
N ASN A 165 -14.46 17.13 -13.51
CA ASN A 165 -15.16 15.94 -13.02
C ASN A 165 -14.59 14.69 -13.69
N ILE A 166 -14.15 13.72 -12.90
CA ILE A 166 -13.64 12.44 -13.36
C ILE A 166 -14.48 11.35 -12.71
N GLN A 167 -15.12 10.55 -13.55
CA GLN A 167 -15.79 9.35 -13.14
C GLN A 167 -14.81 8.18 -13.22
N VAL A 168 -14.63 7.50 -12.10
CA VAL A 168 -13.73 6.34 -11.95
C VAL A 168 -14.59 5.12 -11.71
N ARG A 169 -14.35 4.06 -12.48
CA ARG A 169 -14.99 2.76 -12.30
C ARG A 169 -13.93 1.76 -11.82
N THR A 170 -14.22 1.07 -10.71
CA THR A 170 -13.34 0.05 -10.13
C THR A 170 -13.47 -1.29 -10.87
N ALA A 171 -12.65 -2.28 -10.47
CA ALA A 171 -12.84 -3.67 -10.86
C ALA A 171 -14.14 -4.21 -10.27
N GLY A 172 -14.80 -5.14 -10.95
CA GLY A 172 -16.00 -5.79 -10.39
C GLY A 172 -17.06 -6.12 -11.43
N GLY A 173 -16.77 -5.96 -12.72
CA GLY A 173 -17.73 -6.33 -13.79
C GLY A 173 -19.09 -5.62 -13.63
N ALA A 174 -20.17 -6.38 -13.47
CA ALA A 174 -21.52 -5.84 -13.28
C ALA A 174 -21.66 -5.08 -11.95
N ASN A 175 -20.90 -5.46 -10.92
CA ASN A 175 -20.93 -4.89 -9.57
C ASN A 175 -19.84 -3.82 -9.36
N ALA A 176 -19.21 -3.32 -10.44
CA ALA A 176 -18.17 -2.31 -10.33
C ALA A 176 -18.68 -1.01 -9.68
N LEU A 177 -17.99 -0.56 -8.65
CA LEU A 177 -18.26 0.72 -8.01
C LEU A 177 -17.89 1.88 -8.92
N THR A 178 -18.69 2.94 -8.88
CA THR A 178 -18.43 4.15 -9.65
C THR A 178 -18.29 5.34 -8.71
N PHE A 179 -17.14 5.98 -8.75
CA PHE A 179 -16.83 7.17 -7.95
C PHE A 179 -16.79 8.41 -8.85
N ASN A 180 -17.39 9.49 -8.37
CA ASN A 180 -17.32 10.79 -9.03
C ASN A 180 -16.35 11.68 -8.26
N ILE A 181 -15.20 11.95 -8.85
CA ILE A 181 -14.18 12.83 -8.29
C ILE A 181 -14.42 14.22 -8.87
N ALA A 182 -15.01 15.12 -8.10
CA ALA A 182 -15.33 16.46 -8.52
C ALA A 182 -14.42 17.49 -7.82
N SER A 183 -13.94 18.48 -8.56
CA SER A 183 -13.27 19.62 -7.94
C SER A 183 -14.32 20.58 -7.37
N LYS A 184 -14.48 20.64 -6.05
CA LYS A 184 -15.30 21.63 -5.38
C LYS A 184 -14.57 22.96 -5.30
N GLY A 185 -15.10 23.99 -5.99
CA GLY A 185 -14.71 25.38 -5.81
C GLY A 185 -13.47 25.85 -6.53
N SER A 186 -13.43 27.17 -6.68
CA SER A 186 -12.31 27.94 -7.21
C SER A 186 -11.05 27.68 -6.42
N ALA A 187 -10.01 27.34 -7.15
CA ALA A 187 -8.61 27.38 -6.74
C ALA A 187 -8.08 26.30 -5.79
N THR A 188 -7.07 25.63 -6.24
CA THR A 188 -5.80 25.31 -5.58
C THR A 188 -5.55 23.92 -5.02
N ARG A 189 -6.48 23.01 -4.87
CA ARG A 189 -6.10 21.63 -4.56
C ARG A 189 -6.60 20.69 -5.65
N LYS A 190 -5.71 20.28 -6.53
CA LYS A 190 -5.95 19.17 -7.46
C LYS A 190 -6.25 17.94 -6.61
N GLN A 191 -7.44 17.41 -6.70
CA GLN A 191 -7.83 16.24 -5.92
C GLN A 191 -7.02 14.99 -6.32
N ILE A 192 -6.71 14.82 -7.60
CA ILE A 192 -5.81 13.76 -8.05
C ILE A 192 -4.37 14.27 -7.93
N VAL A 193 -3.61 13.65 -7.04
CA VAL A 193 -2.21 13.98 -6.73
C VAL A 193 -1.23 12.94 -7.24
N GLY A 194 -1.71 11.79 -7.73
CA GLY A 194 -0.86 10.76 -8.29
C GLY A 194 -1.60 9.79 -9.19
N LEU A 195 -0.89 9.30 -10.20
CA LEU A 195 -1.33 8.27 -11.14
C LEU A 195 -0.24 7.23 -11.31
N LEU A 196 -0.59 5.95 -11.13
CA LEU A 196 0.32 4.84 -11.29
C LEU A 196 -0.34 3.76 -12.17
N PRO A 197 0.07 3.62 -13.45
CA PRO A 197 -0.42 2.54 -14.30
C PRO A 197 0.21 1.20 -13.88
N ILE A 198 -0.60 0.16 -13.83
CA ILE A 198 -0.22 -1.22 -13.51
C ILE A 198 -0.55 -2.12 -14.69
N GLY A 199 0.39 -2.99 -15.12
CA GLY A 199 0.16 -4.02 -16.14
C GLY A 199 0.15 -3.51 -17.59
N PHE A 200 0.57 -2.27 -17.86
CA PHE A 200 0.69 -1.74 -19.23
C PHE A 200 2.05 -2.09 -19.87
N GLU A 201 2.79 -1.14 -20.43
CA GLU A 201 4.10 -1.37 -21.06
C GLU A 201 5.25 -1.59 -20.05
N SER A 202 4.97 -1.51 -18.76
CA SER A 202 5.94 -1.72 -17.71
C SER A 202 5.52 -2.86 -16.78
N VAL A 203 6.50 -3.62 -16.29
CA VAL A 203 6.32 -4.67 -15.28
C VAL A 203 7.10 -4.28 -14.05
N PHE A 204 6.45 -4.23 -12.88
CA PHE A 204 7.17 -3.96 -11.63
C PHE A 204 7.98 -5.19 -11.23
N LEU A 205 9.19 -4.95 -10.76
CA LEU A 205 10.09 -6.04 -10.36
C LEU A 205 9.53 -6.82 -9.17
N SER A 206 8.76 -6.15 -8.30
CA SER A 206 8.03 -6.79 -7.20
C SER A 206 6.94 -7.76 -7.63
N ASP A 207 6.46 -7.69 -8.87
CA ASP A 207 5.46 -8.61 -9.43
C ASP A 207 6.09 -9.87 -10.06
N LEU A 208 7.40 -9.88 -10.27
CA LEU A 208 8.11 -11.03 -10.81
C LEU A 208 8.51 -12.02 -9.70
N LYS A 209 8.57 -13.30 -10.06
CA LYS A 209 9.15 -14.31 -9.19
C LYS A 209 10.68 -14.16 -9.19
N GLU A 210 11.26 -14.12 -8.01
CA GLU A 210 12.72 -14.14 -7.84
C GLU A 210 13.31 -15.50 -8.21
N ALA A 211 14.55 -15.46 -8.67
CA ALA A 211 15.34 -16.67 -8.91
C ALA A 211 16.10 -17.10 -7.64
N ALA A 212 16.54 -16.14 -6.83
CA ALA A 212 17.23 -16.38 -5.58
C ALA A 212 17.16 -15.15 -4.66
N TYR A 213 17.19 -15.40 -3.36
CA TYR A 213 17.41 -14.40 -2.33
C TYR A 213 18.50 -14.89 -1.37
N GLN A 214 19.45 -14.03 -1.06
CA GLN A 214 20.50 -14.29 -0.08
C GLN A 214 20.59 -13.10 0.88
N HIS A 215 20.71 -13.39 2.16
CA HIS A 215 20.93 -12.39 3.21
C HIS A 215 22.04 -12.89 4.12
N HIS A 216 23.04 -12.05 4.33
CA HIS A 216 24.22 -12.33 5.15
C HIS A 216 24.13 -11.49 6.43
N PRO A 217 23.42 -11.95 7.48
CA PRO A 217 23.22 -11.15 8.67
C PRO A 217 24.52 -10.95 9.45
N PHE A 218 24.73 -9.74 9.95
CA PHE A 218 25.85 -9.45 10.86
C PHE A 218 25.74 -10.23 12.18
N LEU A 219 24.51 -10.36 12.69
CA LEU A 219 24.14 -11.26 13.78
C LEU A 219 23.23 -12.35 13.23
N SER A 220 22.82 -13.31 14.05
CA SER A 220 22.04 -14.50 13.61
C SER A 220 20.62 -14.18 13.10
N LEU A 221 20.21 -12.90 13.02
CA LEU A 221 18.86 -12.50 12.66
C LEU A 221 18.69 -12.38 11.13
N HIS A 222 17.98 -13.33 10.53
CA HIS A 222 17.63 -13.29 9.13
C HIS A 222 16.44 -12.39 8.85
N TRP A 223 16.61 -11.45 7.90
CA TRP A 223 15.55 -10.58 7.40
C TRP A 223 15.08 -11.09 6.03
N PRO A 224 13.82 -11.56 5.89
CA PRO A 224 13.25 -11.84 4.58
C PRO A 224 13.01 -10.51 3.83
N TYR A 225 13.24 -10.48 2.52
CA TYR A 225 12.78 -9.37 1.70
C TYR A 225 11.24 -9.37 1.63
N ARG A 226 10.67 -8.21 1.33
CA ARG A 226 9.22 -8.06 1.19
C ARG A 226 8.86 -7.35 -0.11
N ARG A 227 7.79 -7.83 -0.74
CA ARG A 227 7.23 -7.23 -1.95
C ARG A 227 6.20 -6.19 -1.58
N ASP A 228 6.30 -4.99 -2.18
CA ASP A 228 5.39 -3.86 -1.99
C ASP A 228 5.24 -3.42 -0.52
N ARG A 229 6.22 -3.80 0.30
CA ARG A 229 6.33 -3.47 1.72
C ARG A 229 7.78 -3.20 2.09
N SER A 230 7.97 -2.42 3.14
CA SER A 230 9.28 -2.28 3.80
C SER A 230 9.70 -3.62 4.42
N VAL A 231 10.95 -3.75 4.80
CA VAL A 231 11.44 -4.97 5.45
C VAL A 231 10.69 -5.30 6.75
N LEU A 232 10.12 -4.29 7.41
CA LEU A 232 9.28 -4.47 8.60
C LEU A 232 7.83 -4.91 8.26
N GLY A 233 7.45 -4.90 6.98
CA GLY A 233 6.10 -5.22 6.51
C GLY A 233 5.16 -4.01 6.39
N GLU A 234 5.63 -2.83 6.72
CA GLU A 234 4.92 -1.58 6.58
C GLU A 234 4.92 -1.10 5.11
N ARG A 235 4.16 -0.03 4.81
CA ARG A 235 4.21 0.59 3.48
C ARG A 235 5.59 1.16 3.23
N LEU A 236 6.09 0.97 2.00
CA LEU A 236 7.33 1.60 1.56
C LEU A 236 7.22 3.13 1.68
N GLN A 237 8.08 3.73 2.46
CA GLN A 237 8.10 5.16 2.68
C GLN A 237 9.54 5.66 2.76
N THR A 238 9.84 6.76 2.06
CA THR A 238 11.14 7.43 2.10
C THR A 238 10.90 8.93 2.00
N GLN A 239 11.45 9.69 2.95
CA GLN A 239 11.25 11.13 3.09
C GLN A 239 9.77 11.50 3.04
N SER A 240 8.98 10.83 3.87
CA SER A 240 7.54 11.00 3.97
C SER A 240 6.75 10.72 2.68
N LYS A 241 7.36 10.20 1.64
CA LYS A 241 6.69 9.84 0.39
C LYS A 241 6.38 8.35 0.36
N LEU A 242 5.12 8.02 0.19
CA LEU A 242 4.62 6.64 0.11
C LEU A 242 4.78 6.07 -1.31
N TYR A 243 5.07 4.76 -1.36
CA TYR A 243 5.18 4.01 -2.60
C TYR A 243 4.33 2.76 -2.53
N GLU A 244 3.56 2.51 -3.60
CA GLU A 244 2.66 1.34 -3.68
C GLU A 244 3.39 0.10 -4.20
N LYS A 245 4.48 0.29 -4.94
CA LYS A 245 5.25 -0.77 -5.58
C LYS A 245 6.72 -0.64 -5.21
N GLY A 246 7.33 -1.79 -4.96
CA GLY A 246 8.75 -1.85 -4.65
C GLY A 246 9.14 -3.07 -3.83
N ILE A 247 10.36 -3.06 -3.29
CA ILE A 247 10.92 -4.16 -2.52
C ILE A 247 11.63 -3.59 -1.30
N GLY A 248 11.24 -4.05 -0.11
CA GLY A 248 11.97 -3.77 1.12
C GLY A 248 12.90 -4.92 1.47
N MET A 249 14.14 -4.60 1.84
CA MET A 249 15.13 -5.57 2.27
C MET A 249 16.07 -4.96 3.32
N HIS A 250 16.76 -5.80 4.07
CA HIS A 250 17.83 -5.38 4.97
C HIS A 250 19.20 -5.53 4.29
N THR A 251 20.23 -4.88 4.78
CA THR A 251 21.64 -5.14 4.39
C THR A 251 22.13 -6.42 5.09
N ASP A 252 23.12 -7.08 4.68
CA ASP A 252 23.69 -7.37 3.40
C ASP A 252 22.83 -8.36 2.63
N ALA A 253 22.12 -7.90 1.63
CA ALA A 253 21.19 -8.77 0.92
C ALA A 253 21.30 -8.63 -0.59
N GLU A 254 21.05 -9.75 -1.27
CA GLU A 254 21.02 -9.87 -2.72
C GLU A 254 19.72 -10.54 -3.17
N LEU A 255 19.02 -9.93 -4.12
CA LEU A 255 17.79 -10.46 -4.71
C LEU A 255 17.95 -10.56 -6.23
N THR A 256 17.90 -11.78 -6.75
CA THR A 256 18.18 -12.10 -8.15
C THR A 256 16.89 -12.42 -8.92
N PHE A 257 16.77 -11.87 -10.11
CA PHE A 257 15.70 -12.14 -11.06
C PHE A 257 16.26 -12.67 -12.39
N ARG A 258 15.54 -13.61 -13.01
CA ARG A 258 15.78 -14.02 -14.40
C ARG A 258 14.73 -13.38 -15.30
N LEU A 259 15.17 -12.83 -16.43
CA LEU A 259 14.29 -12.21 -17.42
C LEU A 259 13.97 -13.22 -18.50
N GLU A 260 12.72 -13.68 -18.53
CA GLU A 260 12.23 -14.65 -19.53
C GLU A 260 11.97 -13.99 -20.91
N GLN A 261 11.83 -12.67 -20.91
CA GLN A 261 11.59 -11.88 -22.12
C GLN A 261 12.49 -10.63 -22.12
N PRO A 262 12.78 -10.07 -23.31
CA PRO A 262 13.64 -8.90 -23.42
C PRO A 262 12.94 -7.65 -22.86
N PHE A 263 13.72 -6.85 -22.16
CA PHE A 263 13.36 -5.50 -21.72
C PHE A 263 14.46 -4.54 -22.15
N LYS A 264 14.11 -3.27 -22.33
CA LYS A 264 15.04 -2.22 -22.73
C LYS A 264 15.68 -1.53 -21.51
N ARG A 265 14.93 -1.36 -20.43
CA ARG A 265 15.37 -0.52 -19.33
C ARG A 265 14.78 -0.95 -17.99
N LEU A 266 15.55 -0.79 -16.92
CA LEU A 266 15.10 -0.86 -15.54
C LEU A 266 15.14 0.54 -14.93
N ASP A 267 14.00 1.08 -14.55
CA ASP A 267 13.89 2.36 -13.86
C ASP A 267 13.41 2.17 -12.44
N GLY A 268 13.83 3.04 -11.54
CA GLY A 268 13.37 3.05 -10.16
C GLY A 268 14.01 4.15 -9.32
N ALA A 269 13.86 4.05 -8.03
CA ALA A 269 14.60 4.84 -7.06
C ALA A 269 14.98 3.97 -5.87
N VAL A 270 16.02 4.38 -5.13
CA VAL A 270 16.49 3.71 -3.92
C VAL A 270 16.50 4.69 -2.76
N GLY A 271 16.24 4.22 -1.56
CA GLY A 271 16.26 5.04 -0.35
C GLY A 271 16.17 4.21 0.91
N ILE A 272 16.38 4.83 2.05
CA ILE A 272 16.21 4.21 3.35
C ILE A 272 14.76 4.47 3.81
N ASP A 273 14.16 3.47 4.45
CA ASP A 273 12.80 3.57 4.96
C ASP A 273 12.71 4.57 6.12
N ASP A 274 11.63 5.36 6.16
CA ASP A 274 11.43 6.40 7.18
C ASP A 274 11.37 5.83 8.62
N SER A 275 11.13 4.54 8.77
CA SER A 275 11.19 3.87 10.08
C SER A 275 12.61 3.82 10.66
N ALA A 276 13.64 4.09 9.86
CA ALA A 276 15.03 4.23 10.32
C ALA A 276 15.34 5.65 10.84
N GLU A 277 14.41 6.60 10.71
CA GLU A 277 14.56 8.02 11.04
C GLU A 277 15.75 8.63 10.27
N ASP A 278 16.76 9.18 10.96
CA ASP A 278 18.00 9.72 10.39
C ASP A 278 19.17 8.73 10.41
N GLN A 279 18.90 7.49 10.83
CA GLN A 279 19.89 6.44 10.98
C GLN A 279 19.94 5.51 9.77
N GLY A 280 20.83 4.51 9.84
CA GLY A 280 21.09 3.58 8.76
C GLY A 280 21.92 4.19 7.64
N SER A 281 22.69 3.35 6.97
CA SER A 281 23.57 3.76 5.88
C SER A 281 23.72 2.65 4.85
N VAL A 282 23.17 2.85 3.65
CA VAL A 282 23.07 1.80 2.62
C VAL A 282 23.69 2.27 1.30
N ILE A 283 24.42 1.35 0.65
CA ILE A 283 24.83 1.47 -0.75
C ILE A 283 24.03 0.47 -1.56
N PHE A 284 23.34 0.95 -2.58
CA PHE A 284 22.54 0.13 -3.48
C PHE A 284 23.30 -0.16 -4.76
N GLU A 285 23.23 -1.41 -5.25
CA GLU A 285 23.82 -1.79 -6.53
C GLU A 285 22.82 -2.59 -7.36
N VAL A 286 22.82 -2.36 -8.67
CA VAL A 286 22.18 -3.20 -9.65
C VAL A 286 23.25 -3.87 -10.48
N ASP A 287 23.35 -5.18 -10.34
CA ASP A 287 24.17 -5.99 -11.23
C ASP A 287 23.32 -6.55 -12.37
N VAL A 288 23.88 -6.65 -13.54
CA VAL A 288 23.26 -7.25 -14.73
C VAL A 288 24.11 -8.38 -15.30
N GLN A 289 23.43 -9.40 -15.82
CA GLN A 289 24.08 -10.52 -16.51
C GLN A 289 23.59 -10.57 -17.96
N ARG A 290 24.48 -10.47 -18.93
CA ARG A 290 24.21 -10.57 -20.36
C ARG A 290 24.63 -11.95 -20.86
N GLY A 291 23.65 -12.75 -21.33
CA GLY A 291 23.86 -14.14 -21.69
C GLY A 291 24.41 -14.97 -20.54
N ASP A 292 25.45 -15.75 -20.77
CA ASP A 292 26.17 -16.55 -19.78
C ASP A 292 27.40 -15.84 -19.19
N ALA A 293 27.52 -14.54 -19.44
CA ALA A 293 28.63 -13.72 -18.94
C ALA A 293 28.58 -13.54 -17.41
N ASN A 294 29.67 -13.02 -16.87
CA ASN A 294 29.74 -12.65 -15.46
C ASN A 294 28.80 -11.49 -15.15
N TRP A 295 28.42 -11.38 -13.88
CA TRP A 295 27.69 -10.24 -13.36
C TRP A 295 28.53 -8.97 -13.43
N ASN A 296 27.93 -7.87 -13.89
CA ASN A 296 28.57 -6.56 -13.95
C ASN A 296 27.67 -5.53 -13.27
N THR A 297 28.26 -4.69 -12.44
CA THR A 297 27.53 -3.59 -11.79
C THR A 297 27.19 -2.52 -12.82
N ALA A 298 25.89 -2.34 -13.06
CA ALA A 298 25.37 -1.36 -14.00
C ALA A 298 24.91 -0.06 -13.30
N PHE A 299 24.62 -0.14 -12.01
CA PHE A 299 24.29 1.02 -11.18
C PHE A 299 24.87 0.81 -9.78
N ARG A 300 25.39 1.87 -9.19
CA ARG A 300 25.80 1.97 -7.79
C ARG A 300 25.41 3.35 -7.27
N SER A 301 24.61 3.39 -6.21
CA SER A 301 24.27 4.65 -5.55
C SER A 301 25.45 5.25 -4.81
N ARG A 302 25.34 6.52 -4.46
CA ARG A 302 26.13 7.03 -3.34
C ARG A 302 25.69 6.31 -2.06
N MET A 303 26.43 6.50 -0.98
CA MET A 303 25.95 6.11 0.35
C MET A 303 24.73 6.98 0.69
N LEU A 304 23.59 6.32 0.93
CA LEU A 304 22.35 6.96 1.38
C LEU A 304 22.20 6.78 2.90
N ARG A 305 21.67 7.81 3.55
CA ARG A 305 21.33 7.79 4.98
C ARG A 305 19.82 7.94 5.19
N GLY A 306 19.34 7.52 6.36
CA GLY A 306 17.95 7.77 6.78
C GLY A 306 17.59 9.26 6.68
N GLY A 307 16.34 9.58 6.30
CA GLY A 307 15.86 10.94 6.11
C GLY A 307 16.31 11.63 4.81
N GLU A 308 17.22 11.03 4.02
CA GLU A 308 17.64 11.59 2.73
C GLU A 308 16.62 11.30 1.61
N PRO A 309 16.56 12.16 0.56
CA PRO A 309 15.75 11.91 -0.61
C PRO A 309 16.14 10.62 -1.32
N ALA A 310 15.13 9.89 -1.82
CA ALA A 310 15.38 8.73 -2.67
C ALA A 310 16.17 9.12 -3.92
N GLU A 311 17.18 8.32 -4.26
CA GLU A 311 18.02 8.49 -5.43
C GLU A 311 17.41 7.74 -6.62
N PRO A 312 17.05 8.42 -7.73
CA PRO A 312 16.54 7.76 -8.91
C PRO A 312 17.67 7.05 -9.69
N PHE A 313 17.33 5.94 -10.32
CA PHE A 313 18.26 5.24 -11.20
C PHE A 313 17.59 4.76 -12.50
N SER A 314 18.40 4.54 -13.52
CA SER A 314 18.01 3.96 -14.80
C SER A 314 19.15 3.09 -15.34
N VAL A 315 18.86 1.83 -15.67
CA VAL A 315 19.82 0.86 -16.19
C VAL A 315 19.37 0.33 -17.53
N ASP A 316 20.27 0.36 -18.51
CA ASP A 316 20.03 -0.27 -19.82
C ASP A 316 20.05 -1.80 -19.70
N LEU A 317 19.01 -2.45 -20.26
CA LEU A 317 18.81 -3.89 -20.19
C LEU A 317 18.96 -4.59 -21.54
N GLU A 318 19.49 -3.95 -22.57
CA GLU A 318 19.70 -4.61 -23.87
C GLU A 318 20.62 -5.84 -23.71
N GLY A 319 20.10 -7.01 -24.12
CA GLY A 319 20.80 -8.29 -24.00
C GLY A 319 20.91 -8.87 -22.60
N VAL A 320 20.31 -8.24 -21.58
CA VAL A 320 20.34 -8.70 -20.18
C VAL A 320 19.37 -9.88 -19.99
N LYS A 321 19.85 -10.93 -19.31
CA LYS A 321 19.11 -12.15 -18.93
C LYS A 321 18.91 -12.27 -17.43
N GLY A 322 19.70 -11.57 -16.63
CA GLY A 322 19.58 -11.58 -15.17
C GLY A 322 19.82 -10.21 -14.57
N ILE A 323 19.06 -9.91 -13.52
CA ILE A 323 19.21 -8.70 -12.70
C ILE A 323 19.40 -9.14 -11.26
N ARG A 324 20.31 -8.49 -10.57
CA ARG A 324 20.53 -8.69 -9.14
C ARG A 324 20.53 -7.33 -8.44
N LEU A 325 19.62 -7.17 -7.49
CA LEU A 325 19.56 -6.03 -6.60
C LEU A 325 20.38 -6.33 -5.36
N LYS A 326 21.25 -5.41 -4.94
CA LYS A 326 22.08 -5.57 -3.75
C LYS A 326 21.93 -4.36 -2.84
N ALA A 327 21.75 -4.62 -1.56
CA ALA A 327 21.77 -3.61 -0.51
C ALA A 327 22.92 -3.94 0.44
N GLY A 328 24.00 -3.19 0.36
CA GLY A 328 25.20 -3.35 1.19
C GLY A 328 25.25 -2.31 2.29
N HIS A 329 25.73 -2.67 3.48
CA HIS A 329 26.00 -1.74 4.57
C HIS A 329 27.16 -0.78 4.20
N ALA A 330 27.19 0.40 4.83
CA ALA A 330 28.22 1.38 4.55
C ALA A 330 29.18 1.59 5.73
N VAL A 331 28.78 2.37 6.74
CA VAL A 331 29.76 2.83 7.77
C VAL A 331 29.44 2.34 9.18
N ASP A 332 28.15 2.14 9.50
CA ASP A 332 27.68 1.92 10.88
C ASP A 332 27.23 0.46 11.13
N GLY A 333 27.78 -0.50 10.35
CA GLY A 333 27.34 -1.89 10.35
C GLY A 333 25.97 -2.03 9.65
N ASP A 334 25.09 -2.88 10.19
CA ASP A 334 23.76 -3.16 9.64
C ASP A 334 22.61 -2.53 10.46
N THR A 335 22.94 -1.62 11.38
CA THR A 335 21.95 -1.07 12.30
C THR A 335 20.97 -0.15 11.57
N LEU A 336 19.65 -0.49 11.60
CA LEU A 336 18.56 0.25 10.95
C LEU A 336 18.74 0.43 9.43
N ASP A 337 19.51 -0.42 8.78
CA ASP A 337 19.74 -0.43 7.34
C ASP A 337 18.55 -0.98 6.57
N ARG A 338 17.41 -0.27 6.66
CA ARG A 338 16.14 -0.63 6.06
C ARG A 338 16.04 -0.12 4.64
N ALA A 339 16.52 -0.93 3.69
CA ALA A 339 16.66 -0.57 2.29
C ALA A 339 15.35 -0.71 1.53
N ASN A 340 14.95 0.33 0.82
CA ASN A 340 13.79 0.35 -0.07
C ASN A 340 14.18 0.52 -1.54
N TRP A 341 13.79 -0.42 -2.37
CA TRP A 341 13.76 -0.33 -3.82
C TRP A 341 12.39 0.14 -4.27
N LEU A 342 12.27 1.37 -4.75
CA LEU A 342 11.03 2.11 -4.91
C LEU A 342 10.60 2.21 -6.36
N ASP A 343 9.34 1.83 -6.68
CA ASP A 343 8.77 1.86 -8.04
C ASP A 343 9.66 1.19 -9.10
N VAL A 344 10.42 0.16 -8.74
CA VAL A 344 11.37 -0.52 -9.65
C VAL A 344 10.61 -1.29 -10.71
N ARG A 345 10.81 -0.92 -11.98
CA ARG A 345 10.04 -1.43 -13.11
C ARG A 345 10.88 -1.66 -14.35
N LEU A 346 10.53 -2.72 -15.05
CA LEU A 346 11.06 -3.10 -16.35
C LEU A 346 10.24 -2.44 -17.44
N LEU A 347 10.87 -1.83 -18.43
CA LEU A 347 10.25 -1.20 -19.60
C LEU A 347 10.60 -2.00 -20.86
N ARG A 348 9.59 -2.21 -21.74
CA ARG A 348 9.73 -2.90 -23.02
C ARG A 348 10.18 -1.97 -24.14
#